data_5c43059027723c24218eda064b5ab037
#
_entry.id   5c43059027723c24218eda064b5ab037
#
_cell.length_a   1.000
_cell.length_b   1.000
_cell.length_c   1.000
_cell.angle_alpha   90.00
_cell.angle_beta   90.00
_cell.angle_gamma   90.00
#
_symmetry.space_group_name_H-M   'P 1'
#
loop_
_entity.id
_entity.type
_entity.pdbx_description
1 polymer ?
#
loop_
_entity_poly.entity_id
_entity_poly.type
_entity_poly.pdbx_seq_one_letter_code
_entity_poly.pdbx_strand_id
1 'polypeptide(L)'
;KAIAGTKIMILVRGVLVFILGQILSNMIGLTTISWLINQIITYGVIAAVVIFSPEIRTGLERLGRATDFFYNAPISAEEQMVRAFVKSVEYMSPRKIGALVAVQRVRTLQEYISTGIPLDAKISSELLINIFIPNTPLHDGAVIVREDRIAVTSAYLPLTENTGISKEFGT
;
A
#
# COMPACT_ATOMS: atom_id res chain seq x y z
N LYS A 1 -8.54 2.90 -24.40
CA LYS A 1 -9.70 2.01 -24.06
C LYS A 1 -10.47 1.50 -25.28
N ALA A 2 -10.47 2.20 -26.43
CA ALA A 2 -11.20 1.80 -27.64
C ALA A 2 -10.60 0.58 -28.38
N ILE A 3 -9.30 0.36 -28.32
CA ILE A 3 -8.60 -0.70 -29.07
C ILE A 3 -8.85 -2.10 -28.48
N ALA A 4 -9.06 -2.22 -27.18
CA ALA A 4 -9.37 -3.49 -26.53
C ALA A 4 -10.78 -4.01 -26.90
N GLY A 5 -11.75 -3.11 -27.06
CA GLY A 5 -13.12 -3.46 -27.45
C GLY A 5 -13.21 -4.04 -28.87
N THR A 6 -12.39 -3.55 -29.80
CA THR A 6 -12.41 -4.00 -31.20
C THR A 6 -11.85 -5.42 -31.37
N LYS A 7 -10.78 -5.78 -30.64
CA LYS A 7 -10.20 -7.14 -30.68
C LYS A 7 -11.14 -8.19 -30.10
N ILE A 8 -11.80 -7.86 -29.01
CA ILE A 8 -12.80 -8.74 -28.36
C ILE A 8 -13.99 -8.95 -29.28
N MET A 9 -14.46 -7.90 -29.97
CA MET A 9 -15.59 -7.98 -30.91
C MET A 9 -15.29 -8.91 -32.10
N ILE A 10 -14.06 -8.90 -32.61
CA ILE A 10 -13.64 -9.79 -33.71
C ILE A 10 -13.62 -11.26 -33.24
N LEU A 11 -13.09 -11.52 -32.02
CA LEU A 11 -13.08 -12.84 -31.42
C LEU A 11 -14.50 -13.40 -31.21
N VAL A 12 -15.40 -12.58 -30.65
CA VAL A 12 -16.79 -12.95 -30.41
C VAL A 12 -17.50 -13.27 -31.75
N ARG A 13 -17.31 -12.47 -32.81
CA ARG A 13 -17.84 -12.77 -34.14
C ARG A 13 -17.30 -14.08 -34.69
N GLY A 14 -16.02 -14.36 -34.55
CA GLY A 14 -15.40 -15.63 -34.96
C GLY A 14 -16.04 -16.84 -34.28
N VAL A 15 -16.21 -16.80 -32.98
CA VAL A 15 -16.85 -17.86 -32.19
C VAL A 15 -18.31 -18.05 -32.62
N LEU A 16 -19.02 -16.96 -32.86
CA LEU A 16 -20.43 -16.99 -33.28
C LEU A 16 -20.61 -17.65 -34.67
N VAL A 17 -19.72 -17.39 -35.62
CA VAL A 17 -19.68 -18.05 -36.94
C VAL A 17 -19.46 -19.55 -36.81
N PHE A 18 -18.53 -20.00 -35.90
CA PHE A 18 -18.31 -21.42 -35.66
C PHE A 18 -19.55 -22.10 -35.06
N ILE A 19 -20.23 -21.47 -34.11
CA ILE A 19 -21.45 -22.00 -33.48
C ILE A 19 -22.57 -22.11 -34.53
N LEU A 20 -22.77 -21.10 -35.37
CA LEU A 20 -23.76 -21.14 -36.47
C LEU A 20 -23.44 -22.22 -37.49
N GLY A 21 -22.17 -22.36 -37.85
CA GLY A 21 -21.70 -23.42 -38.75
C GLY A 21 -21.98 -24.81 -38.20
N GLN A 22 -21.81 -25.03 -36.90
CA GLN A 22 -22.12 -26.30 -36.23
C GLN A 22 -23.61 -26.62 -36.28
N ILE A 23 -24.48 -25.62 -36.00
CA ILE A 23 -25.92 -25.79 -36.01
C ILE A 23 -26.39 -26.13 -37.43
N LEU A 24 -25.94 -25.38 -38.45
CA LEU A 24 -26.29 -25.63 -39.86
C LEU A 24 -25.81 -27.02 -40.32
N SER A 25 -24.58 -27.40 -40.00
CA SER A 25 -24.01 -28.69 -40.37
C SER A 25 -24.80 -29.87 -39.79
N ASN A 26 -25.29 -29.71 -38.53
CA ASN A 26 -26.14 -30.72 -37.92
C ASN A 26 -27.54 -30.80 -38.58
N MET A 27 -28.11 -29.68 -38.97
CA MET A 27 -29.44 -29.64 -39.64
C MET A 27 -29.42 -30.27 -41.03
N ILE A 28 -28.31 -30.13 -41.75
CA ILE A 28 -28.17 -30.67 -43.15
C ILE A 28 -27.69 -32.14 -43.12
N GLY A 29 -27.32 -32.68 -41.94
CA GLY A 29 -26.83 -34.04 -41.79
C GLY A 29 -25.39 -34.27 -42.28
N LEU A 30 -24.60 -33.24 -42.38
CA LEU A 30 -23.20 -33.27 -42.79
C LEU A 30 -22.31 -33.78 -41.68
N THR A 31 -22.33 -35.08 -41.42
CA THR A 31 -21.62 -35.73 -40.27
C THR A 31 -20.14 -35.44 -40.25
N THR A 32 -19.44 -35.51 -41.41
CA THR A 32 -17.99 -35.26 -41.49
C THR A 32 -17.63 -33.83 -41.16
N ILE A 33 -18.43 -32.85 -41.60
CA ILE A 33 -18.19 -31.43 -41.32
C ILE A 33 -18.47 -31.13 -39.85
N SER A 34 -19.54 -31.65 -39.28
CA SER A 34 -19.84 -31.55 -37.85
C SER A 34 -18.75 -32.12 -36.98
N TRP A 35 -18.19 -33.29 -37.36
CA TRP A 35 -17.08 -33.88 -36.65
C TRP A 35 -15.84 -32.99 -36.71
N LEU A 36 -15.50 -32.46 -37.88
CA LEU A 36 -14.34 -31.57 -38.06
C LEU A 36 -14.47 -30.28 -37.24
N ILE A 37 -15.64 -29.66 -37.25
CA ILE A 37 -15.92 -28.44 -36.48
C ILE A 37 -15.79 -28.72 -34.97
N ASN A 38 -16.33 -29.84 -34.46
CA ASN A 38 -16.17 -30.28 -33.08
C ASN A 38 -14.70 -30.45 -32.69
N GLN A 39 -13.90 -31.03 -33.58
CA GLN A 39 -12.49 -31.21 -33.33
C GLN A 39 -11.73 -29.87 -33.23
N ILE A 40 -12.04 -28.95 -34.15
CA ILE A 40 -11.46 -27.60 -34.14
C ILE A 40 -11.86 -26.85 -32.86
N ILE A 41 -13.13 -26.94 -32.42
CA ILE A 41 -13.59 -26.30 -31.18
C ILE A 41 -12.84 -26.91 -29.98
N THR A 42 -12.73 -28.22 -29.89
CA THR A 42 -12.07 -28.91 -28.78
C THR A 42 -10.61 -28.49 -28.66
N TYR A 43 -9.84 -28.56 -29.75
CA TYR A 43 -8.44 -28.13 -29.73
C TYR A 43 -8.30 -26.61 -29.57
N GLY A 44 -9.24 -25.83 -30.09
CA GLY A 44 -9.30 -24.39 -29.94
C GLY A 44 -9.48 -23.97 -28.48
N VAL A 45 -10.33 -24.67 -27.72
CA VAL A 45 -10.49 -24.43 -26.28
C VAL A 45 -9.20 -24.74 -25.53
N ILE A 46 -8.55 -25.88 -25.83
CA ILE A 46 -7.26 -26.21 -25.20
C ILE A 46 -6.21 -25.15 -25.51
N ALA A 47 -6.09 -24.75 -26.77
CA ALA A 47 -5.17 -23.69 -27.18
C ALA A 47 -5.48 -22.35 -26.49
N ALA A 48 -6.77 -22.00 -26.38
CA ALA A 48 -7.18 -20.80 -25.66
C ALA A 48 -6.78 -20.83 -24.19
N VAL A 49 -6.98 -21.94 -23.48
CA VAL A 49 -6.56 -22.08 -22.07
C VAL A 49 -5.05 -21.90 -21.93
N VAL A 50 -4.27 -22.46 -22.83
CA VAL A 50 -2.80 -22.31 -22.81
C VAL A 50 -2.38 -20.87 -23.09
N ILE A 51 -2.98 -20.23 -24.09
CA ILE A 51 -2.67 -18.84 -24.47
C ILE A 51 -3.07 -17.87 -23.38
N PHE A 52 -4.23 -18.07 -22.75
CA PHE A 52 -4.74 -17.19 -21.68
C PHE A 52 -4.30 -17.59 -20.27
N SER A 53 -3.46 -18.64 -20.15
CA SER A 53 -2.93 -19.09 -18.85
C SER A 53 -2.29 -17.94 -18.03
N PRO A 54 -1.44 -17.06 -18.60
CA PRO A 54 -0.86 -15.96 -17.85
C PRO A 54 -1.91 -14.92 -17.37
N GLU A 55 -2.94 -14.67 -18.17
CA GLU A 55 -4.03 -13.74 -17.81
C GLU A 55 -4.89 -14.34 -16.70
N ILE A 56 -5.22 -15.63 -16.79
CA ILE A 56 -5.96 -16.34 -15.75
C ILE A 56 -5.17 -16.33 -14.43
N ARG A 57 -3.87 -16.59 -14.48
CA ARG A 57 -3.00 -16.53 -13.31
C ARG A 57 -2.98 -15.16 -12.68
N THR A 58 -2.81 -14.10 -13.48
CA THR A 58 -2.85 -12.71 -13.00
C THR A 58 -4.21 -12.34 -12.41
N GLY A 59 -5.30 -12.81 -13.02
CA GLY A 59 -6.65 -12.64 -12.50
C GLY A 59 -6.84 -13.31 -11.14
N LEU A 60 -6.39 -14.55 -10.98
CA LEU A 60 -6.44 -15.29 -9.71
C LEU A 60 -5.57 -14.66 -8.63
N GLU A 61 -4.37 -14.16 -8.98
CA GLU A 61 -3.51 -13.42 -8.04
C GLU A 61 -4.17 -12.13 -7.56
N ARG A 62 -4.90 -11.42 -8.42
CA ARG A 62 -5.67 -10.23 -8.03
C ARG A 62 -6.84 -10.57 -7.11
N LEU A 63 -7.53 -11.67 -7.36
CA LEU A 63 -8.60 -12.17 -6.49
C LEU A 63 -8.05 -12.63 -5.14
N GLY A 64 -6.89 -13.32 -5.11
CA GLY A 64 -6.19 -13.69 -3.88
C GLY A 64 -5.82 -12.48 -3.04
N ARG A 65 -5.28 -11.42 -3.66
CA ARG A 65 -4.98 -10.16 -2.94
C ARG A 65 -6.22 -9.42 -2.45
N ALA A 66 -7.34 -9.55 -3.14
CA ALA A 66 -8.60 -8.97 -2.65
C ALA A 66 -9.09 -9.66 -1.37
N THR A 67 -8.87 -10.96 -1.21
CA THR A 67 -9.15 -11.69 0.03
C THR A 67 -8.17 -11.33 1.14
N ASP A 68 -6.90 -11.09 0.84
CA ASP A 68 -5.92 -10.56 1.80
C ASP A 68 -6.31 -9.18 2.33
N PHE A 69 -7.00 -8.37 1.53
CA PHE A 69 -7.53 -7.07 1.95
C PHE A 69 -8.65 -7.19 3.00
N PHE A 70 -9.41 -8.28 2.98
CA PHE A 70 -10.44 -8.55 4.02
C PHE A 70 -9.85 -9.18 5.29
N TYR A 71 -8.71 -9.88 5.19
CA TYR A 71 -8.06 -10.52 6.34
C TYR A 71 -7.01 -9.64 7.02
N ASN A 72 -6.33 -8.80 6.26
CA ASN A 72 -5.39 -7.78 6.72
C ASN A 72 -6.00 -6.41 6.39
N ALA A 73 -6.98 -5.95 7.17
CA ALA A 73 -7.38 -4.55 7.11
C ALA A 73 -6.09 -3.71 7.24
N PRO A 74 -5.82 -2.77 6.33
CA PRO A 74 -4.61 -1.97 6.42
C PRO A 74 -4.61 -1.32 7.79
N ILE A 75 -3.58 -1.63 8.59
CA ILE A 75 -3.37 -1.00 9.89
C ILE A 75 -3.48 0.49 9.67
N SER A 76 -4.37 1.15 10.37
CA SER A 76 -4.60 2.58 10.17
C SER A 76 -3.28 3.33 10.37
N ALA A 77 -3.10 4.47 9.70
CA ALA A 77 -1.91 5.30 9.87
C ALA A 77 -1.69 5.67 11.35
N GLU A 78 -2.79 5.88 12.08
CA GLU A 78 -2.75 6.13 13.52
C GLU A 78 -2.23 4.91 14.32
N GLU A 79 -2.67 3.72 13.99
CA GLU A 79 -2.20 2.49 14.65
C GLU A 79 -0.73 2.21 14.34
N GLN A 80 -0.29 2.46 13.11
CA GLN A 80 1.14 2.38 12.74
C GLN A 80 1.98 3.37 13.55
N MET A 81 1.51 4.60 13.70
CA MET A 81 2.16 5.64 14.49
C MET A 81 2.25 5.24 15.97
N VAL A 82 1.16 4.75 16.57
CA VAL A 82 1.15 4.28 17.96
C VAL A 82 2.13 3.13 18.16
N ARG A 83 2.15 2.14 17.27
CA ARG A 83 3.11 1.01 17.33
C ARG A 83 4.56 1.49 17.21
N ALA A 84 4.83 2.47 16.34
CA ALA A 84 6.16 3.05 16.21
C ALA A 84 6.59 3.74 17.51
N PHE A 85 5.70 4.50 18.15
CA PHE A 85 5.98 5.12 19.44
C PHE A 85 6.23 4.09 20.54
N VAL A 86 5.35 3.12 20.72
CA VAL A 86 5.50 2.09 21.75
C VAL A 86 6.84 1.38 21.60
N LYS A 87 7.17 0.89 20.42
CA LYS A 87 8.43 0.18 20.14
C LYS A 87 9.65 1.07 20.35
N SER A 88 9.58 2.37 20.00
CA SER A 88 10.69 3.29 20.24
C SER A 88 10.89 3.57 21.73
N VAL A 89 9.81 3.74 22.51
CA VAL A 89 9.88 3.93 23.96
C VAL A 89 10.40 2.70 24.67
N GLU A 90 9.97 1.50 24.29
CA GLU A 90 10.49 0.23 24.83
C GLU A 90 12.02 0.10 24.63
N TYR A 91 12.54 0.60 23.53
CA TYR A 91 13.98 0.62 23.27
C TYR A 91 14.71 1.70 24.08
N MET A 92 14.18 2.93 24.09
CA MET A 92 14.85 4.11 24.65
C MET A 92 14.79 4.17 26.18
N SER A 93 13.66 3.77 26.77
CA SER A 93 13.43 3.89 28.23
C SER A 93 14.46 3.15 29.09
N PRO A 94 14.80 1.87 28.85
CA PRO A 94 15.82 1.19 29.61
C PRO A 94 17.22 1.80 29.47
N ARG A 95 17.45 2.51 28.36
CA ARG A 95 18.73 3.18 28.04
C ARG A 95 18.79 4.61 28.52
N LYS A 96 17.73 5.09 29.19
CA LYS A 96 17.61 6.46 29.69
C LYS A 96 17.79 7.51 28.57
N ILE A 97 17.35 7.19 27.36
CA ILE A 97 17.35 8.13 26.23
C ILE A 97 16.05 8.95 26.31
N GLY A 98 16.21 10.27 26.50
CA GLY A 98 15.08 11.20 26.46
C GLY A 98 14.56 11.42 25.04
N ALA A 99 13.26 11.63 24.92
CA ALA A 99 12.62 11.93 23.63
C ALA A 99 11.47 12.92 23.83
N LEU A 100 11.40 13.92 22.95
CA LEU A 100 10.32 14.88 22.91
C LEU A 100 9.65 14.86 21.54
N VAL A 101 8.41 14.41 21.49
CA VAL A 101 7.64 14.33 20.25
C VAL A 101 6.34 15.10 20.36
N ALA A 102 6.12 16.04 19.46
CA ALA A 102 4.89 16.80 19.34
C ALA A 102 4.10 16.31 18.13
N VAL A 103 2.86 15.89 18.35
CA VAL A 103 1.97 15.45 17.27
C VAL A 103 0.98 16.58 16.94
N GLN A 104 1.06 17.09 15.71
CA GLN A 104 0.12 18.11 15.25
C GLN A 104 -1.28 17.50 15.13
N ARG A 105 -2.22 18.11 15.81
CA ARG A 105 -3.64 17.75 15.74
C ARG A 105 -4.40 18.84 14.98
N VAL A 106 -5.33 19.52 15.66
CA VAL A 106 -6.20 20.56 15.07
C VAL A 106 -5.44 21.87 14.86
N ARG A 107 -4.57 22.24 15.81
CA ARG A 107 -3.76 23.46 15.69
C ARG A 107 -2.52 23.20 14.85
N THR A 108 -2.23 24.15 13.96
CA THR A 108 -1.00 24.10 13.19
C THR A 108 0.22 24.36 14.10
N LEU A 109 1.28 23.59 13.86
CA LEU A 109 2.59 23.77 14.49
C LEU A 109 3.60 24.38 13.52
N GLN A 110 3.13 25.06 12.46
CA GLN A 110 3.97 25.57 11.38
C GLN A 110 5.07 26.54 11.86
N GLU A 111 4.80 27.31 12.86
CA GLU A 111 5.78 28.23 13.46
C GLU A 111 6.97 27.46 14.09
N TYR A 112 6.72 26.34 14.76
CA TYR A 112 7.77 25.48 15.33
C TYR A 112 8.43 24.58 14.27
N ILE A 113 7.69 24.14 13.28
CA ILE A 113 8.22 23.39 12.12
C ILE A 113 9.30 24.21 11.41
N SER A 114 9.13 25.52 11.29
CA SER A 114 10.11 26.41 10.64
C SER A 114 11.45 26.54 11.39
N THR A 115 11.51 26.18 12.66
CA THR A 115 12.73 26.22 13.48
C THR A 115 13.56 24.94 13.41
N GLY A 116 12.96 23.86 12.96
CA GLY A 116 13.59 22.53 12.94
C GLY A 116 14.27 22.18 11.61
N ILE A 117 14.93 21.06 11.61
CA ILE A 117 15.56 20.45 10.43
C ILE A 117 14.48 19.66 9.68
N PRO A 118 14.13 20.03 8.45
CA PRO A 118 13.11 19.32 7.68
C PRO A 118 13.55 17.90 7.34
N LEU A 119 12.68 16.91 7.60
CA LEU A 119 12.96 15.50 7.33
C LEU A 119 11.95 14.89 6.35
N ASP A 120 10.67 15.23 6.50
CA ASP A 120 9.56 14.73 5.67
C ASP A 120 9.59 13.21 5.44
N ALA A 121 9.79 12.43 6.49
CA ALA A 121 9.91 10.99 6.44
C ALA A 121 8.72 10.30 7.07
N LYS A 122 8.36 9.11 6.55
CA LYS A 122 7.34 8.27 7.17
C LYS A 122 7.80 7.83 8.56
N ILE A 123 6.90 7.89 9.54
CA ILE A 123 7.22 7.51 10.92
C ILE A 123 7.52 6.02 11.04
N SER A 124 8.60 5.69 11.75
CA SER A 124 8.94 4.33 12.15
C SER A 124 9.67 4.34 13.49
N SER A 125 9.64 3.22 14.20
CA SER A 125 10.36 3.07 15.47
C SER A 125 11.87 3.22 15.29
N GLU A 126 12.41 2.67 14.23
CA GLU A 126 13.83 2.70 13.90
C GLU A 126 14.30 4.13 13.64
N LEU A 127 13.49 4.92 12.93
CA LEU A 127 13.79 6.33 12.66
C LEU A 127 13.75 7.17 13.95
N LEU A 128 12.71 7.00 14.77
CA LEU A 128 12.60 7.70 16.06
C LEU A 128 13.78 7.38 16.98
N ILE A 129 14.16 6.11 17.09
CA ILE A 129 15.32 5.69 17.88
C ILE A 129 16.58 6.38 17.36
N ASN A 130 16.84 6.37 16.05
CA ASN A 130 18.03 6.99 15.48
C ASN A 130 18.07 8.51 15.68
N ILE A 131 16.93 9.18 15.61
CA ILE A 131 16.85 10.62 15.86
C ILE A 131 17.29 10.95 17.30
N PHE A 132 16.78 10.21 18.29
CA PHE A 132 17.00 10.52 19.70
C PHE A 132 18.27 9.89 20.32
N ILE A 133 19.04 9.12 19.55
CA ILE A 133 20.34 8.63 20.04
C ILE A 133 21.23 9.82 20.40
N PRO A 134 21.76 9.87 21.66
CA PRO A 134 22.61 10.97 22.10
C PRO A 134 23.85 11.18 21.21
N ASN A 135 24.29 12.41 21.12
CA ASN A 135 25.48 12.84 20.34
C ASN A 135 25.29 12.70 18.81
N THR A 136 24.07 12.65 18.33
CA THR A 136 23.75 12.76 16.89
C THR A 136 23.27 14.18 16.54
N PRO A 137 23.39 14.65 15.30
CA PRO A 137 22.96 16.01 14.93
C PRO A 137 21.46 16.29 15.08
N LEU A 138 20.62 15.27 15.19
CA LEU A 138 19.17 15.38 15.20
C LEU A 138 18.53 15.20 16.59
N HIS A 139 19.33 14.87 17.62
CA HIS A 139 18.79 14.44 18.92
C HIS A 139 18.33 15.58 19.82
N ASP A 140 18.84 16.78 19.59
CA ASP A 140 18.55 17.95 20.43
C ASP A 140 17.31 18.68 19.90
N GLY A 141 16.33 18.89 20.78
CA GLY A 141 15.05 19.50 20.46
C GLY A 141 13.90 18.50 20.24
N ALA A 142 12.82 18.99 19.66
CA ALA A 142 11.60 18.21 19.47
C ALA A 142 11.48 17.65 18.06
N VAL A 143 10.89 16.47 17.96
CA VAL A 143 10.36 15.92 16.70
C VAL A 143 8.91 16.36 16.54
N ILE A 144 8.54 16.94 15.40
CA ILE A 144 7.16 17.28 15.11
C ILE A 144 6.61 16.31 14.05
N VAL A 145 5.53 15.64 14.42
CA VAL A 145 4.80 14.70 13.56
C VAL A 145 3.54 15.39 13.03
N ARG A 146 3.33 15.33 11.73
CA ARG A 146 2.13 15.79 11.05
C ARG A 146 1.55 14.63 10.24
N GLU A 147 0.30 14.27 10.55
CA GLU A 147 -0.37 13.10 9.99
C GLU A 147 0.40 11.80 10.33
N ASP A 148 0.97 11.12 9.35
CA ASP A 148 1.77 9.90 9.50
C ASP A 148 3.27 10.12 9.24
N ARG A 149 3.71 11.38 9.17
CA ARG A 149 5.08 11.74 8.79
C ARG A 149 5.77 12.60 9.85
N ILE A 150 7.06 12.36 10.02
CA ILE A 150 7.94 13.27 10.76
C ILE A 150 8.21 14.46 9.84
N ALA A 151 7.64 15.61 10.19
CA ALA A 151 7.83 16.84 9.41
C ALA A 151 9.24 17.41 9.62
N VAL A 152 9.64 17.54 10.89
CA VAL A 152 10.95 18.11 11.29
C VAL A 152 11.48 17.41 12.52
N THR A 153 12.78 17.52 12.71
CA THR A 153 13.52 17.18 13.93
C THR A 153 14.22 18.41 14.47
N SER A 154 14.72 18.34 15.69
CA SER A 154 15.46 19.44 16.34
C SER A 154 14.66 20.77 16.37
N ALA A 155 13.33 20.69 16.47
CA ALA A 155 12.49 21.87 16.56
C ALA A 155 12.53 22.47 17.96
N TYR A 156 12.52 23.81 18.03
CA TYR A 156 12.43 24.54 19.29
C TYR A 156 11.00 24.76 19.68
N LEU A 157 10.58 24.21 20.82
CA LEU A 157 9.28 24.47 21.44
C LEU A 157 9.42 25.53 22.53
N PRO A 158 8.36 26.30 22.83
CA PRO A 158 8.41 27.32 23.90
C PRO A 158 8.63 26.64 25.25
N LEU A 159 9.56 27.19 26.01
CA LEU A 159 9.80 26.78 27.37
C LEU A 159 8.68 27.29 28.30
N THR A 160 8.42 26.55 29.37
CA THR A 160 7.48 27.00 30.38
C THR A 160 8.09 28.10 31.23
N GLU A 161 7.31 29.16 31.53
CA GLU A 161 7.69 30.19 32.50
C GLU A 161 7.36 29.77 33.95
N ASN A 162 6.82 28.56 34.15
CA ASN A 162 6.46 28.08 35.47
C ASN A 162 7.70 27.70 36.28
N THR A 163 8.08 28.55 37.23
CA THR A 163 9.22 28.38 38.14
C THR A 163 9.03 27.28 39.19
N GLY A 164 7.80 26.73 39.30
CA GLY A 164 7.49 25.63 40.24
C GLY A 164 7.93 24.23 39.79
N ILE A 165 8.44 24.09 38.55
CA ILE A 165 8.92 22.80 38.02
C ILE A 165 10.42 22.64 38.38
N SER A 166 10.76 21.52 38.99
CA SER A 166 12.17 21.20 39.27
C SER A 166 12.99 21.09 37.99
N LYS A 167 14.15 21.76 37.95
CA LYS A 167 15.09 21.69 36.81
C LYS A 167 15.71 20.31 36.60
N GLU A 168 15.51 19.39 37.55
CA GLU A 168 15.96 17.99 37.43
C GLU A 168 15.28 17.22 36.31
N PHE A 169 14.12 17.69 35.84
CA PHE A 169 13.37 17.08 34.71
C PHE A 169 13.83 17.54 33.33
N GLY A 170 14.88 18.34 33.26
CA GLY A 170 15.40 18.89 32.01
C GLY A 170 14.75 20.23 31.61
N THR A 171 15.30 20.85 30.59
CA THR A 171 14.80 22.11 30.01
C THR A 171 13.96 21.85 28.78
#